data_2c1b99045f75821dd01a5f5469f581e5
#
_entry.id   2c1b99045f75821dd01a5f5469f581e5
#
_cell.length_a   1.000
_cell.length_b   1.000
_cell.length_c   1.000
_cell.angle_alpha   90.00
_cell.angle_beta   90.00
_cell.angle_gamma   90.00
#
_symmetry.space_group_name_H-M   'P 1'
#
loop_
_entity.id
_entity.type
_entity.pdbx_description
1 polymer ?
#
loop_
_entity_poly.entity_id
_entity_poly.type
_entity_poly.pdbx_seq_one_letter_code
_entity_poly.pdbx_strand_id
1 'polypeptide(L)'
;MRLVLVGPPGAGKGTQAEFISAHFSIPHISTGDIFRANLSAGTPLGLEAKGYMDSGNLVPDSLTTAMVKDRLQHGDVANGFLLDGFPRTTGQAESLDAILREINTPLDVVLEMQADEDEIVARLLARGRSDDSEEVIRHRLKVYAEQTAPIISYYKSAGIQIGRAHV
;
A
#
# COMPACT_ATOMS: atom_id res chain seq x y z
N MET A 1 -1.87 -12.12 12.83
CA MET A 1 -0.76 -11.59 12.01
C MET A 1 -1.17 -10.23 11.44
N ARG A 2 -0.39 -9.18 11.73
CA ARG A 2 -0.59 -7.81 11.23
C ARG A 2 0.63 -7.41 10.43
N LEU A 3 0.46 -7.25 9.13
CA LEU A 3 1.61 -7.00 8.26
C LEU A 3 1.35 -5.90 7.22
N VAL A 4 2.45 -5.30 6.79
CA VAL A 4 2.47 -4.30 5.72
C VAL A 4 3.31 -4.84 4.56
N LEU A 5 2.78 -4.76 3.34
CA LEU A 5 3.54 -4.99 2.11
C LEU A 5 4.07 -3.66 1.56
N VAL A 6 5.37 -3.59 1.40
CA VAL A 6 6.07 -2.46 0.77
C VAL A 6 6.75 -2.94 -0.49
N GLY A 7 6.77 -2.13 -1.52
CA GLY A 7 7.45 -2.43 -2.77
C GLY A 7 6.96 -1.54 -3.90
N PRO A 8 7.72 -1.42 -4.98
CA PRO A 8 7.36 -0.57 -6.10
C PRO A 8 6.04 -1.02 -6.77
N PRO A 9 5.37 -0.13 -7.51
CA PRO A 9 4.23 -0.52 -8.33
C PRO A 9 4.68 -1.63 -9.29
N GLY A 10 3.86 -2.65 -9.50
CA GLY A 10 4.21 -3.78 -10.37
C GLY A 10 5.06 -4.89 -9.76
N ALA A 11 5.54 -4.75 -8.51
CA ALA A 11 6.32 -5.79 -7.82
C ALA A 11 5.51 -7.04 -7.40
N GLY A 12 4.26 -7.18 -7.81
CA GLY A 12 3.45 -8.36 -7.49
C GLY A 12 2.81 -8.35 -6.10
N LYS A 13 2.79 -7.22 -5.37
CA LYS A 13 2.22 -7.12 -4.01
C LYS A 13 0.81 -7.72 -3.90
N GLY A 14 -0.10 -7.32 -4.80
CA GLY A 14 -1.48 -7.82 -4.78
C GLY A 14 -1.57 -9.33 -4.92
N THR A 15 -0.80 -9.91 -5.84
CA THR A 15 -0.74 -11.37 -6.04
C THR A 15 -0.24 -12.09 -4.78
N GLN A 16 0.84 -11.61 -4.18
CA GLN A 16 1.36 -12.19 -2.94
C GLN A 16 0.41 -11.96 -1.75
N ALA A 17 -0.25 -10.80 -1.71
CA ALA A 17 -1.23 -10.49 -0.68
C ALA A 17 -2.38 -11.49 -0.63
N GLU A 18 -2.86 -11.97 -1.78
CA GLU A 18 -3.92 -12.99 -1.85
C GLU A 18 -3.49 -14.29 -1.18
N PHE A 19 -2.28 -14.79 -1.48
CA PHE A 19 -1.74 -16.00 -0.87
C PHE A 19 -1.50 -15.85 0.64
N ILE A 20 -0.90 -14.73 1.06
CA ILE A 20 -0.60 -14.45 2.47
C ILE A 20 -1.90 -14.30 3.25
N SER A 21 -2.85 -13.54 2.73
CA SER A 21 -4.17 -13.31 3.33
C SER A 21 -4.93 -14.62 3.54
N ALA A 22 -4.95 -15.48 2.52
CA ALA A 22 -5.56 -16.80 2.62
C ALA A 22 -4.86 -17.70 3.64
N HIS A 23 -3.52 -17.71 3.66
CA HIS A 23 -2.73 -18.55 4.57
C HIS A 23 -2.95 -18.20 6.03
N PHE A 24 -3.01 -16.91 6.37
CA PHE A 24 -3.21 -16.43 7.74
C PHE A 24 -4.67 -16.18 8.09
N SER A 25 -5.61 -16.36 7.15
CA SER A 25 -7.04 -16.06 7.32
C SER A 25 -7.27 -14.63 7.84
N ILE A 26 -6.62 -13.65 7.20
CA ILE A 26 -6.71 -12.23 7.53
C ILE A 26 -7.15 -11.42 6.31
N PRO A 27 -7.86 -10.29 6.46
CA PRO A 27 -8.26 -9.47 5.34
C PRO A 27 -7.06 -8.80 4.65
N HIS A 28 -7.09 -8.78 3.31
CA HIS A 28 -6.24 -7.95 2.47
C HIS A 28 -6.86 -6.56 2.32
N ILE A 29 -6.18 -5.53 2.77
CA ILE A 29 -6.61 -4.14 2.71
C ILE A 29 -5.70 -3.40 1.72
N SER A 30 -6.17 -3.24 0.49
CA SER A 30 -5.48 -2.51 -0.58
C SER A 30 -6.07 -1.11 -0.72
N THR A 31 -5.30 -0.08 -0.37
CA THR A 31 -5.73 1.32 -0.53
C THR A 31 -6.00 1.66 -1.99
N GLY A 32 -5.20 1.14 -2.91
CA GLY A 32 -5.43 1.32 -4.34
C GLY A 32 -6.74 0.74 -4.81
N ASP A 33 -7.15 -0.42 -4.31
CA ASP A 33 -8.43 -1.04 -4.67
C ASP A 33 -9.61 -0.30 -4.06
N ILE A 34 -9.48 0.18 -2.82
CA ILE A 34 -10.51 1.00 -2.17
C ILE A 34 -10.74 2.29 -2.98
N PHE A 35 -9.67 2.99 -3.38
CA PHE A 35 -9.82 4.20 -4.21
C PHE A 35 -10.44 3.89 -5.58
N ARG A 36 -10.03 2.83 -6.25
CA ARG A 36 -10.62 2.41 -7.54
C ARG A 36 -12.09 2.05 -7.41
N ALA A 37 -12.48 1.33 -6.37
CA ALA A 37 -13.88 1.00 -6.09
C ALA A 37 -14.72 2.27 -5.87
N ASN A 38 -14.21 3.23 -5.08
CA ASN A 38 -14.85 4.52 -4.86
C ASN A 38 -14.97 5.34 -6.15
N LEU A 39 -13.92 5.34 -6.99
CA LEU A 39 -13.95 6.01 -8.29
C LEU A 39 -15.01 5.40 -9.20
N SER A 40 -15.08 4.08 -9.29
CA SER A 40 -16.08 3.37 -10.09
C SER A 40 -17.51 3.62 -9.61
N ALA A 41 -17.68 3.79 -8.29
CA ALA A 41 -18.97 4.13 -7.68
C ALA A 41 -19.29 5.64 -7.74
N GLY A 42 -18.37 6.48 -8.22
CA GLY A 42 -18.56 7.93 -8.34
C GLY A 42 -18.68 8.65 -6.99
N THR A 43 -18.11 8.10 -5.92
CA THR A 43 -18.17 8.74 -4.60
C THR A 43 -17.31 10.01 -4.55
N PRO A 44 -17.59 10.95 -3.63
CA PRO A 44 -16.74 12.13 -3.43
C PRO A 44 -15.27 11.76 -3.21
N LEU A 45 -15.00 10.70 -2.41
CA LEU A 45 -13.65 10.18 -2.16
C LEU A 45 -12.97 9.71 -3.46
N GLY A 46 -13.68 8.95 -4.29
CA GLY A 46 -13.14 8.47 -5.56
C GLY A 46 -12.86 9.60 -6.54
N LEU A 47 -13.76 10.58 -6.63
CA LEU A 47 -13.59 11.74 -7.50
C LEU A 47 -12.43 12.62 -7.07
N GLU A 48 -12.23 12.83 -5.76
CA GLU A 48 -11.10 13.58 -5.22
C GLU A 48 -9.76 12.86 -5.48
N ALA A 49 -9.71 11.53 -5.29
CA ALA A 49 -8.51 10.74 -5.52
C ALA A 49 -8.11 10.62 -7.00
N LYS A 50 -9.07 10.79 -7.94
CA LYS A 50 -8.88 10.51 -9.37
C LYS A 50 -7.68 11.24 -9.96
N GLY A 51 -7.57 12.54 -9.75
CA GLY A 51 -6.49 13.35 -10.34
C GLY A 51 -5.10 12.92 -9.91
N TYR A 52 -4.95 12.50 -8.65
CA TYR A 52 -3.70 11.96 -8.11
C TYR A 52 -3.36 10.61 -8.72
N MET A 53 -4.36 9.72 -8.82
CA MET A 53 -4.17 8.38 -9.38
C MET A 53 -3.80 8.44 -10.86
N ASP A 54 -4.50 9.23 -11.65
CA ASP A 54 -4.28 9.38 -13.11
C ASP A 54 -2.90 9.96 -13.42
N SER A 55 -2.37 10.85 -12.58
CA SER A 55 -1.02 11.42 -12.71
C SER A 55 0.09 10.57 -12.07
N GLY A 56 -0.26 9.48 -11.39
CA GLY A 56 0.70 8.62 -10.69
C GLY A 56 1.23 9.18 -9.37
N ASN A 57 0.62 10.26 -8.86
CA ASN A 57 0.94 10.84 -7.56
C ASN A 57 0.25 10.09 -6.43
N LEU A 58 0.73 10.32 -5.19
CA LEU A 58 0.06 9.81 -4.00
C LEU A 58 -1.17 10.69 -3.68
N VAL A 59 -2.26 10.04 -3.30
CA VAL A 59 -3.40 10.73 -2.69
C VAL A 59 -2.95 11.34 -1.36
N PRO A 60 -3.42 12.54 -0.99
CA PRO A 60 -2.99 13.21 0.25
C PRO A 60 -3.04 12.31 1.49
N ASP A 61 -2.01 12.44 2.34
CA ASP A 61 -1.85 11.59 3.53
C ASP A 61 -3.06 11.65 4.47
N SER A 62 -3.66 12.83 4.64
CA SER A 62 -4.84 13.02 5.49
C SER A 62 -6.03 12.18 5.02
N LEU A 63 -6.27 12.15 3.71
CA LEU A 63 -7.37 11.41 3.11
C LEU A 63 -7.14 9.89 3.19
N THR A 64 -5.93 9.47 2.83
CA THR A 64 -5.56 8.05 2.85
C THR A 64 -5.54 7.50 4.28
N THR A 65 -5.01 8.25 5.24
CA THR A 65 -4.95 7.86 6.65
C THR A 65 -6.36 7.75 7.26
N ALA A 66 -7.24 8.71 6.98
CA ALA A 66 -8.63 8.66 7.45
C ALA A 66 -9.36 7.42 6.94
N MET A 67 -9.19 7.10 5.65
CA MET A 67 -9.77 5.90 5.03
C MET A 67 -9.24 4.60 5.67
N VAL A 68 -7.94 4.51 5.92
CA VAL A 68 -7.34 3.33 6.57
C VAL A 68 -7.79 3.23 8.03
N LYS A 69 -7.84 4.34 8.77
CA LYS A 69 -8.33 4.35 10.16
C LYS A 69 -9.77 3.84 10.25
N ASP A 70 -10.65 4.28 9.37
CA ASP A 70 -12.03 3.77 9.28
C ASP A 70 -12.05 2.26 8.98
N ARG A 71 -11.29 1.81 7.98
CA ARG A 71 -11.22 0.39 7.59
C ARG A 71 -10.71 -0.51 8.72
N LEU A 72 -9.77 -0.05 9.52
CA LEU A 72 -9.22 -0.80 10.66
C LEU A 72 -10.18 -0.90 11.87
N GLN A 73 -11.31 -0.21 11.84
CA GLN A 73 -12.37 -0.32 12.86
C GLN A 73 -13.38 -1.44 12.54
N HIS A 74 -13.31 -2.05 11.36
CA HIS A 74 -14.22 -3.15 10.99
C HIS A 74 -13.86 -4.42 11.75
N GLY A 75 -14.89 -5.22 12.11
CA GLY A 75 -14.70 -6.39 12.95
C GLY A 75 -13.87 -7.53 12.34
N ASP A 76 -13.71 -7.56 11.01
CA ASP A 76 -12.94 -8.59 10.31
C ASP A 76 -11.42 -8.47 10.51
N VAL A 77 -10.92 -7.32 10.99
CA VAL A 77 -9.49 -7.10 11.28
C VAL A 77 -9.07 -7.54 12.68
N ALA A 78 -9.99 -8.01 13.51
CA ALA A 78 -9.71 -8.37 14.90
C ALA A 78 -8.56 -9.39 15.05
N ASN A 79 -8.49 -10.37 14.13
CA ASN A 79 -7.46 -11.42 14.12
C ASN A 79 -6.19 -11.05 13.35
N GLY A 80 -6.13 -9.86 12.80
CA GLY A 80 -5.01 -9.37 12.00
C GLY A 80 -5.45 -8.81 10.66
N PHE A 81 -4.48 -8.32 9.89
CA PHE A 81 -4.70 -7.72 8.57
C PHE A 81 -3.41 -7.70 7.76
N LEU A 82 -3.57 -7.55 6.46
CA LEU A 82 -2.50 -7.24 5.53
C LEU A 82 -2.79 -5.91 4.85
N LEU A 83 -1.93 -4.90 5.05
CA LEU A 83 -2.00 -3.62 4.38
C LEU A 83 -1.15 -3.64 3.11
N ASP A 84 -1.76 -3.27 1.98
CA ASP A 84 -1.09 -3.08 0.69
C ASP A 84 -1.34 -1.66 0.17
N GLY A 85 -0.25 -0.97 -0.14
CA GLY A 85 -0.31 0.41 -0.61
C GLY A 85 -0.47 1.48 0.48
N PHE A 86 -0.35 1.10 1.74
CA PHE A 86 -0.26 1.98 2.90
C PHE A 86 0.58 1.30 4.00
N PRO A 87 1.49 2.03 4.68
CA PRO A 87 1.87 3.41 4.40
C PRO A 87 2.72 3.56 3.13
N ARG A 88 2.73 4.76 2.54
CA ARG A 88 3.59 5.13 1.42
C ARG A 88 4.49 6.33 1.70
N THR A 89 4.32 6.97 2.84
CA THR A 89 5.17 8.06 3.34
C THR A 89 5.52 7.81 4.79
N THR A 90 6.58 8.47 5.29
CA THR A 90 6.93 8.39 6.72
C THR A 90 5.82 8.97 7.59
N GLY A 91 5.15 10.05 7.17
CA GLY A 91 4.01 10.61 7.88
C GLY A 91 2.82 9.64 7.98
N GLN A 92 2.56 8.86 6.93
CA GLN A 92 1.57 7.78 6.99
C GLN A 92 2.01 6.64 7.92
N ALA A 93 3.31 6.29 7.95
CA ALA A 93 3.84 5.26 8.85
C ALA A 93 3.69 5.68 10.32
N GLU A 94 4.03 6.93 10.67
CA GLU A 94 3.82 7.50 12.00
C GLU A 94 2.33 7.49 12.39
N SER A 95 1.46 7.85 11.45
CA SER A 95 0.01 7.83 11.67
C SER A 95 -0.52 6.41 11.88
N LEU A 96 -0.02 5.42 11.12
CA LEU A 96 -0.38 4.02 11.32
C LEU A 96 0.04 3.53 12.71
N ASP A 97 1.27 3.83 13.13
CA ASP A 97 1.77 3.45 14.45
C ASP A 97 0.92 4.07 15.58
N ALA A 98 0.47 5.31 15.42
CA ALA A 98 -0.43 5.95 16.38
C ALA A 98 -1.80 5.25 16.43
N ILE A 99 -2.40 4.95 15.27
CA ILE A 99 -3.67 4.22 15.17
C ILE A 99 -3.56 2.84 15.83
N LEU A 100 -2.52 2.08 15.52
CA LEU A 100 -2.34 0.72 16.05
C LEU A 100 -2.05 0.72 17.55
N ARG A 101 -1.41 1.76 18.05
CA ARG A 101 -1.19 1.96 19.50
C ARG A 101 -2.49 2.29 20.23
N GLU A 102 -3.36 3.13 19.66
CA GLU A 102 -4.69 3.44 20.21
C GLU A 102 -5.54 2.18 20.42
N ILE A 103 -5.48 1.24 19.46
CA ILE A 103 -6.25 -0.01 19.53
C ILE A 103 -5.46 -1.19 20.13
N ASN A 104 -4.24 -0.94 20.63
CA ASN A 104 -3.34 -1.93 21.24
C ASN A 104 -3.07 -3.15 20.35
N THR A 105 -2.85 -2.93 19.07
CA THR A 105 -2.60 -3.96 18.06
C THR A 105 -1.33 -3.65 17.26
N PRO A 106 -0.12 -3.85 17.82
CA PRO A 106 1.12 -3.51 17.16
C PRO A 106 1.30 -4.30 15.85
N LEU A 107 2.08 -3.73 14.94
CA LEU A 107 2.49 -4.38 13.70
C LEU A 107 3.46 -5.52 14.00
N ASP A 108 3.27 -6.68 13.38
CA ASP A 108 4.15 -7.84 13.56
C ASP A 108 5.36 -7.78 12.61
N VAL A 109 5.14 -7.43 11.34
CA VAL A 109 6.18 -7.47 10.31
C VAL A 109 5.88 -6.52 9.14
N VAL A 110 6.94 -6.02 8.54
CA VAL A 110 6.91 -5.35 7.23
C VAL A 110 7.60 -6.26 6.23
N LEU A 111 6.97 -6.55 5.11
CA LEU A 111 7.52 -7.35 4.03
C LEU A 111 7.85 -6.45 2.84
N GLU A 112 9.15 -6.31 2.54
CA GLU A 112 9.66 -5.57 1.40
C GLU A 112 9.74 -6.50 0.17
N MET A 113 8.98 -6.17 -0.87
CA MET A 113 9.06 -6.84 -2.17
C MET A 113 9.96 -6.06 -3.10
N GLN A 114 10.93 -6.72 -3.70
CA GLN A 114 11.90 -6.17 -4.64
C GLN A 114 11.72 -6.84 -6.00
N ALA A 115 11.78 -6.06 -7.07
CA ALA A 115 11.76 -6.55 -8.44
C ALA A 115 12.60 -5.61 -9.32
N ASP A 116 13.09 -6.12 -10.43
CA ASP A 116 13.83 -5.35 -11.42
C ASP A 116 12.93 -4.30 -12.08
N GLU A 117 13.48 -3.09 -12.33
CA GLU A 117 12.71 -1.97 -12.86
C GLU A 117 12.20 -2.24 -14.28
N ASP A 118 13.01 -2.87 -15.15
CA ASP A 118 12.59 -3.18 -16.52
C ASP A 118 11.47 -4.23 -16.54
N GLU A 119 11.55 -5.22 -15.64
CA GLU A 119 10.47 -6.19 -15.45
C GLU A 119 9.19 -5.55 -14.94
N ILE A 120 9.30 -4.61 -14.00
CA ILE A 120 8.16 -3.84 -13.47
C ILE A 120 7.46 -3.09 -14.60
N VAL A 121 8.19 -2.37 -15.43
CA VAL A 121 7.64 -1.61 -16.57
C VAL A 121 6.91 -2.55 -17.51
N ALA A 122 7.52 -3.67 -17.91
CA ALA A 122 6.90 -4.66 -18.79
C ALA A 122 5.61 -5.24 -18.19
N ARG A 123 5.61 -5.61 -16.91
CA ARG A 123 4.43 -6.15 -16.19
C ARG A 123 3.29 -5.14 -16.12
N LEU A 124 3.58 -3.87 -15.85
CA LEU A 124 2.56 -2.84 -15.73
C LEU A 124 1.93 -2.48 -17.08
N LEU A 125 2.73 -2.38 -18.15
CA LEU A 125 2.24 -2.20 -19.52
C LEU A 125 1.33 -3.35 -19.94
N ALA A 126 1.72 -4.61 -19.65
CA ALA A 126 0.93 -5.79 -19.95
C ALA A 126 -0.39 -5.86 -19.14
N ARG A 127 -0.43 -5.29 -17.91
CA ARG A 127 -1.62 -5.21 -17.07
C ARG A 127 -2.69 -4.30 -17.65
N GLY A 128 -2.30 -3.19 -18.27
CA GLY A 128 -3.17 -2.34 -19.08
C GLY A 128 -4.27 -1.59 -18.31
N ARG A 129 -4.00 -1.15 -17.07
CA ARG A 129 -4.92 -0.25 -16.35
C ARG A 129 -4.90 1.15 -16.98
N SER A 130 -5.91 1.95 -16.72
CA SER A 130 -6.00 3.34 -17.23
C SER A 130 -4.84 4.23 -16.80
N ASP A 131 -4.20 3.90 -15.66
CA ASP A 131 -3.04 4.59 -15.09
C ASP A 131 -1.70 3.89 -15.41
N ASP A 132 -1.66 2.97 -16.39
CA ASP A 132 -0.47 2.21 -16.77
C ASP A 132 0.15 2.69 -18.11
N SER A 133 0.15 4.00 -18.39
CA SER A 133 1.00 4.54 -19.45
C SER A 133 2.47 4.54 -19.03
N GLU A 134 3.40 4.40 -19.97
CA GLU A 134 4.83 4.34 -19.64
C GLU A 134 5.30 5.58 -18.85
N GLU A 135 4.83 6.77 -19.21
CA GLU A 135 5.14 8.01 -18.51
C GLU A 135 4.68 7.96 -17.05
N VAL A 136 3.43 7.55 -16.81
CA VAL A 136 2.86 7.43 -15.46
C VAL A 136 3.57 6.32 -14.67
N ILE A 137 3.91 5.21 -15.30
CA ILE A 137 4.68 4.12 -14.65
C ILE A 137 6.03 4.63 -14.14
N ARG A 138 6.81 5.32 -15.00
CA ARG A 138 8.12 5.87 -14.61
C ARG A 138 7.99 6.93 -13.53
N HIS A 139 6.98 7.77 -13.60
CA HIS A 139 6.69 8.74 -12.54
C HIS A 139 6.36 8.04 -11.21
N ARG A 140 5.55 6.99 -11.20
CA ARG A 140 5.22 6.20 -10.00
C ARG A 140 6.44 5.52 -9.39
N LEU A 141 7.39 5.04 -10.21
CA LEU A 141 8.65 4.47 -9.73
C LEU A 141 9.51 5.53 -9.04
N LYS A 142 9.57 6.74 -9.61
CA LYS A 142 10.26 7.88 -8.99
C LYS A 142 9.60 8.27 -7.66
N VAL A 143 8.29 8.41 -7.62
CA VAL A 143 7.52 8.71 -6.39
C VAL A 143 7.76 7.62 -5.33
N TYR A 144 7.79 6.34 -5.72
CA TYR A 144 8.12 5.25 -4.81
C TYR A 144 9.52 5.41 -4.22
N ALA A 145 10.55 5.64 -5.05
CA ALA A 145 11.92 5.78 -4.59
C ALA A 145 12.10 6.97 -3.62
N GLU A 146 11.46 8.09 -3.91
CA GLU A 146 11.60 9.33 -3.14
C GLU A 146 10.75 9.36 -1.86
N GLN A 147 9.53 8.84 -1.90
CA GLN A 147 8.55 9.02 -0.82
C GLN A 147 8.26 7.73 -0.05
N THR A 148 8.32 6.56 -0.71
CA THR A 148 7.90 5.30 -0.10
C THR A 148 9.07 4.45 0.38
N ALA A 149 10.14 4.33 -0.37
CA ALA A 149 11.30 3.53 0.03
C ALA A 149 11.88 3.93 1.42
N PRO A 150 11.87 5.23 1.83
CA PRO A 150 12.33 5.64 3.16
C PRO A 150 11.59 4.98 4.34
N ILE A 151 10.36 4.51 4.17
CA ILE A 151 9.61 3.84 5.25
C ILE A 151 10.28 2.54 5.74
N ILE A 152 11.09 1.89 4.90
CA ILE A 152 11.86 0.71 5.29
C ILE A 152 12.86 1.07 6.40
N SER A 153 13.56 2.19 6.24
CA SER A 153 14.49 2.68 7.27
C SER A 153 13.75 3.11 8.54
N TYR A 154 12.57 3.73 8.39
CA TYR A 154 11.70 4.07 9.52
C TYR A 154 11.36 2.85 10.36
N TYR A 155 10.82 1.79 9.75
CA TYR A 155 10.44 0.58 10.48
C TYR A 155 11.63 -0.19 11.06
N LYS A 156 12.78 -0.21 10.38
CA LYS A 156 14.02 -0.75 10.95
C LYS A 156 14.41 -0.03 12.23
N SER A 157 14.37 1.31 12.23
CA SER A 157 14.69 2.13 13.40
C SER A 157 13.69 1.94 14.55
N ALA A 158 12.44 1.63 14.24
CA ALA A 158 11.41 1.29 15.21
C ALA A 158 11.50 -0.15 15.75
N GLY A 159 12.46 -0.94 15.29
CA GLY A 159 12.65 -2.33 15.71
C GLY A 159 11.64 -3.32 15.12
N ILE A 160 10.89 -2.91 14.10
CA ILE A 160 9.97 -3.81 13.40
C ILE A 160 10.75 -4.72 12.46
N GLN A 161 10.45 -6.01 12.48
CA GLN A 161 11.08 -6.99 11.61
C GLN A 161 10.78 -6.69 10.14
N ILE A 162 11.85 -6.63 9.32
CA ILE A 162 11.73 -6.46 7.86
C ILE A 162 12.05 -7.78 7.19
N GLY A 163 11.05 -8.39 6.56
CA GLY A 163 11.26 -9.50 5.63
C GLY A 163 11.52 -8.95 4.22
N ARG A 164 12.30 -9.69 3.41
CA ARG A 164 12.55 -9.35 2.00
C ARG A 164 12.21 -10.50 1.10
N ALA A 165 11.48 -10.22 0.02
CA ALA A 165 11.21 -11.15 -1.06
C ALA A 165 11.61 -10.53 -2.41
N HIS A 166 12.35 -11.30 -3.20
CA HIS A 166 12.65 -10.98 -4.60
C HIS A 166 11.65 -11.71 -5.49
N VAL A 167 11.04 -11.01 -6.43
CA VAL A 167 9.98 -11.54 -7.29
C VAL A 167 10.29 -11.30 -8.76
#